data_3e7d70b56f061f79307fd5a0fff641cd
#
_entry.id   3e7d70b56f061f79307fd5a0fff641cd
#
_cell.length_a   1.000
_cell.length_b   1.000
_cell.length_c   1.000
_cell.angle_alpha   90.00
_cell.angle_beta   90.00
_cell.angle_gamma   90.00
#
_symmetry.space_group_name_H-M   'P 1'
#
loop_
_entity.id
_entity.type
_entity.pdbx_description
1 polymer ?
#
loop_
_entity_poly.entity_id
_entity_poly.type
_entity_poly.pdbx_seq_one_letter_code
_entity_poly.pdbx_strand_id
1 'polypeptide(L)'
;MIPEFELPNSRGDKINIREFKNNKNVVVILFRDIHWPYCRWHAAELRRNLESFEAFDGYLYPILADSEENAQKMEKKYARNYAIFYDPSKEVQKLLNQQVKFWKGGRMPGLLIIDKQGIIQYAYYSDSMKDLPKSEQLLEVLKRINKQPHD
;
A
#
# COMPACT_ATOMS: atom_id res chain seq x y z
N MET A 1 -16.07 -2.03 -1.65
CA MET A 1 -15.40 -1.18 -0.64
C MET A 1 -14.37 -2.00 0.14
N ILE A 2 -13.23 -1.40 0.42
CA ILE A 2 -12.19 -2.09 1.18
C ILE A 2 -12.68 -2.34 2.61
N PRO A 3 -12.35 -3.50 3.23
CA PRO A 3 -12.68 -3.73 4.64
C PRO A 3 -11.90 -2.76 5.53
N GLU A 4 -12.50 -2.42 6.67
CA GLU A 4 -11.84 -1.55 7.63
C GLU A 4 -10.72 -2.28 8.34
N PHE A 5 -9.57 -1.62 8.48
CA PHE A 5 -8.47 -2.12 9.31
C PHE A 5 -7.63 -0.96 9.83
N GLU A 6 -6.91 -1.22 10.91
CA GLU A 6 -6.04 -0.25 11.54
C GLU A 6 -4.74 -0.95 11.91
N LEU A 7 -3.62 -0.37 11.51
CA LEU A 7 -2.31 -0.94 11.81
C LEU A 7 -1.40 0.09 12.45
N PRO A 8 -0.52 -0.36 13.35
CA PRO A 8 0.55 0.49 13.87
C PRO A 8 1.64 0.65 12.81
N ASN A 9 2.39 1.73 12.89
CA ASN A 9 3.47 1.99 11.96
C ASN A 9 4.80 2.25 12.67
N SER A 10 5.85 2.39 11.88
CA SER A 10 7.22 2.59 12.35
C SER A 10 7.42 3.88 13.13
N ARG A 11 6.49 4.83 13.05
CA ARG A 11 6.56 6.12 13.74
C ARG A 11 5.76 6.14 15.04
N GLY A 12 5.18 5.00 15.43
CA GLY A 12 4.42 4.90 16.67
C GLY A 12 2.97 5.29 16.56
N ASP A 13 2.47 5.55 15.35
CA ASP A 13 1.08 5.90 15.11
C ASP A 13 0.28 4.66 14.73
N LYS A 14 -1.03 4.70 15.02
CA LYS A 14 -1.99 3.72 14.50
C LYS A 14 -2.92 4.47 13.56
N ILE A 15 -3.01 4.01 12.31
CA ILE A 15 -3.82 4.69 11.30
C ILE A 15 -4.84 3.73 10.72
N ASN A 16 -6.12 4.10 10.86
CA ASN A 16 -7.23 3.36 10.29
C ASN A 16 -7.40 3.74 8.82
N ILE A 17 -7.61 2.75 7.96
CA ILE A 17 -7.77 2.99 6.53
C ILE A 17 -8.94 3.93 6.24
N ARG A 18 -9.94 3.99 7.10
CA ARG A 18 -11.12 4.84 6.93
C ARG A 18 -10.83 6.33 7.16
N GLU A 19 -9.70 6.68 7.77
CA GLU A 19 -9.32 8.08 7.98
C GLU A 19 -9.09 8.81 6.66
N PHE A 20 -8.83 8.08 5.59
CA PHE A 20 -8.56 8.67 4.28
C PHE A 20 -9.83 8.91 3.44
N LYS A 21 -10.98 8.45 3.91
CA LYS A 21 -12.24 8.62 3.19
C LYS A 21 -12.53 10.10 2.99
N ASN A 22 -12.85 10.49 1.76
CA ASN A 22 -13.11 11.86 1.33
C ASN A 22 -11.89 12.77 1.43
N ASN A 23 -10.70 12.20 1.62
CA ASN A 23 -9.47 12.97 1.86
C ASN A 23 -8.35 12.56 0.90
N LYS A 24 -7.98 11.28 0.89
CA LYS A 24 -6.86 10.77 0.11
C LYS A 24 -7.21 9.49 -0.60
N ASN A 25 -6.61 9.29 -1.78
CA ASN A 25 -6.51 7.96 -2.38
C ASN A 25 -5.37 7.23 -1.67
N VAL A 26 -5.50 5.92 -1.46
CA VAL A 26 -4.50 5.15 -0.71
C VAL A 26 -3.88 4.10 -1.60
N VAL A 27 -2.55 4.08 -1.62
CA VAL A 27 -1.77 3.04 -2.30
C VAL A 27 -1.31 2.05 -1.23
N VAL A 28 -1.97 0.89 -1.17
CA VAL A 28 -1.64 -0.17 -0.22
C VAL A 28 -0.63 -1.10 -0.88
N ILE A 29 0.54 -1.24 -0.28
CA ILE A 29 1.59 -2.13 -0.79
C ILE A 29 1.83 -3.22 0.25
N LEU A 30 1.78 -4.48 -0.18
CA LEU A 30 1.99 -5.61 0.71
C LEU A 30 3.42 -6.12 0.54
N PHE A 31 4.30 -5.72 1.45
CA PHE A 31 5.68 -6.18 1.47
C PHE A 31 5.77 -7.50 2.23
N ARG A 32 6.59 -8.40 1.73
CA ARG A 32 6.73 -9.74 2.28
C ARG A 32 7.48 -9.73 3.60
N ASP A 33 8.72 -9.25 3.59
CA ASP A 33 9.53 -9.06 4.79
C ASP A 33 10.74 -8.19 4.44
N ILE A 34 11.49 -7.77 5.47
CA ILE A 34 12.62 -6.84 5.27
C ILE A 34 13.79 -7.49 4.52
N HIS A 35 13.90 -8.81 4.54
CA HIS A 35 15.00 -9.53 3.90
C HIS A 35 14.80 -9.73 2.39
N TRP A 36 13.60 -9.46 1.88
CA TRP A 36 13.30 -9.61 0.47
C TRP A 36 13.85 -8.43 -0.33
N PRO A 37 14.86 -8.62 -1.23
CA PRO A 37 15.51 -7.49 -1.90
C PRO A 37 14.57 -6.59 -2.70
N TYR A 38 13.55 -7.16 -3.29
CA TYR A 38 12.58 -6.40 -4.08
C TYR A 38 11.72 -5.48 -3.22
N CYS A 39 11.43 -5.87 -1.99
CA CYS A 39 10.69 -4.99 -1.06
C CYS A 39 11.52 -3.75 -0.74
N ARG A 40 12.81 -3.96 -0.47
CA ARG A 40 13.72 -2.86 -0.16
C ARG A 40 13.90 -1.93 -1.36
N TRP A 41 14.10 -2.50 -2.54
CA TRP A 41 14.23 -1.73 -3.77
C TRP A 41 12.96 -0.93 -4.06
N HIS A 42 11.80 -1.57 -3.92
CA HIS A 42 10.52 -0.94 -4.19
C HIS A 42 10.23 0.19 -3.20
N ALA A 43 10.57 -0.01 -1.92
CA ALA A 43 10.42 1.04 -0.91
C ALA A 43 11.25 2.28 -1.26
N ALA A 44 12.47 2.10 -1.72
CA ALA A 44 13.34 3.21 -2.11
C ALA A 44 12.84 3.88 -3.41
N GLU A 45 12.29 3.11 -4.32
CA GLU A 45 11.74 3.63 -5.57
C GLU A 45 10.51 4.50 -5.30
N LEU A 46 9.62 4.06 -4.40
CA LEU A 46 8.46 4.85 -3.98
C LEU A 46 8.89 6.16 -3.31
N ARG A 47 9.95 6.12 -2.50
CA ARG A 47 10.46 7.33 -1.84
C ARG A 47 10.88 8.40 -2.86
N ARG A 48 11.50 8.00 -3.94
CA ARG A 48 11.94 8.94 -4.97
C ARG A 48 10.79 9.66 -5.66
N ASN A 49 9.60 9.09 -5.60
CA ASN A 49 8.41 9.63 -6.26
C ASN A 49 7.34 10.10 -5.27
N LEU A 50 7.69 10.22 -3.98
CA LEU A 50 6.73 10.55 -2.93
C LEU A 50 5.99 11.85 -3.19
N GLU A 51 6.70 12.90 -3.59
CA GLU A 51 6.07 14.19 -3.88
C GLU A 51 5.02 14.08 -4.99
N SER A 52 5.29 13.26 -6.00
CA SER A 52 4.34 13.05 -7.09
C SER A 52 3.08 12.33 -6.60
N PHE A 53 3.23 11.35 -5.71
CA PHE A 53 2.07 10.69 -5.11
C PHE A 53 1.24 11.69 -4.31
N GLU A 54 1.87 12.53 -3.51
CA GLU A 54 1.17 13.54 -2.72
C GLU A 54 0.46 14.56 -3.61
N ALA A 55 1.07 14.93 -4.74
CA ALA A 55 0.46 15.87 -5.69
C ALA A 55 -0.85 15.35 -6.30
N PHE A 56 -1.03 14.03 -6.34
CA PHE A 56 -2.27 13.41 -6.83
C PHE A 56 -3.14 12.88 -5.69
N ASP A 57 -2.99 13.43 -4.48
CA ASP A 57 -3.71 13.02 -3.28
C ASP A 57 -3.53 11.55 -2.94
N GLY A 58 -2.36 11.00 -3.22
CA GLY A 58 -2.02 9.62 -2.93
C GLY A 58 -1.27 9.50 -1.61
N TYR A 59 -1.75 8.60 -0.74
CA TYR A 59 -1.08 8.27 0.51
C TYR A 59 -0.50 6.86 0.41
N LEU A 60 0.78 6.71 0.72
CA LEU A 60 1.44 5.41 0.71
C LEU A 60 1.20 4.69 2.03
N TYR A 61 0.57 3.52 1.95
CA TYR A 61 0.26 2.69 3.11
C TYR A 61 0.91 1.31 2.91
N PRO A 62 2.24 1.23 3.05
CA PRO A 62 2.94 -0.04 2.89
C PRO A 62 2.81 -0.88 4.16
N ILE A 63 2.48 -2.16 3.99
CA ILE A 63 2.29 -3.09 5.09
C ILE A 63 3.37 -4.16 5.00
N LEU A 64 4.19 -4.26 6.04
CA LEU A 64 5.27 -5.24 6.13
C LEU A 64 4.80 -6.40 7.01
N ALA A 65 4.85 -7.63 6.48
CA ALA A 65 4.51 -8.82 7.24
C ALA A 65 5.69 -9.23 8.11
N ASP A 66 6.04 -8.35 9.06
CA ASP A 66 7.24 -8.50 9.89
C ASP A 66 7.04 -7.70 11.18
N SER A 67 8.08 -7.69 12.02
CA SER A 67 8.03 -7.06 13.34
C SER A 67 8.09 -5.52 13.27
N GLU A 68 7.72 -4.88 14.38
CA GLU A 68 7.89 -3.45 14.56
C GLU A 68 9.35 -3.03 14.34
N GLU A 69 10.29 -3.78 14.90
CA GLU A 69 11.71 -3.51 14.76
C GLU A 69 12.14 -3.47 13.29
N ASN A 70 11.69 -4.44 12.51
CA ASN A 70 12.01 -4.50 11.09
C ASN A 70 11.31 -3.42 10.29
N ALA A 71 10.10 -3.02 10.68
CA ALA A 71 9.42 -1.89 10.06
C ALA A 71 10.21 -0.59 10.29
N GLN A 72 10.72 -0.39 11.50
CA GLN A 72 11.55 0.78 11.82
C GLN A 72 12.86 0.78 11.02
N LYS A 73 13.50 -0.38 10.87
CA LYS A 73 14.70 -0.51 10.05
C LYS A 73 14.42 -0.19 8.59
N MET A 74 13.29 -0.66 8.09
CA MET A 74 12.91 -0.43 6.69
C MET A 74 12.62 1.05 6.43
N GLU A 75 11.96 1.73 7.34
CA GLU A 75 11.75 3.17 7.21
C GLU A 75 13.09 3.90 7.22
N LYS A 76 13.94 3.62 8.20
CA LYS A 76 15.22 4.31 8.37
C LYS A 76 16.12 4.15 7.15
N LYS A 77 16.18 2.96 6.56
CA LYS A 77 17.13 2.64 5.51
C LYS A 77 16.59 2.87 4.09
N TYR A 78 15.31 2.62 3.87
CA TYR A 78 14.78 2.58 2.52
C TYR A 78 13.65 3.55 2.24
N ALA A 79 12.62 3.58 3.09
CA ALA A 79 11.46 4.46 2.90
C ALA A 79 11.78 5.91 3.26
N ARG A 80 12.43 6.15 4.35
CA ARG A 80 12.89 7.45 4.89
C ARG A 80 11.82 8.51 5.10
N ASN A 81 11.03 8.81 4.08
CA ASN A 81 10.10 9.94 4.09
C ASN A 81 8.64 9.52 4.29
N TYR A 82 8.38 8.23 4.44
CA TYR A 82 7.03 7.74 4.72
C TYR A 82 7.09 6.56 5.70
N ALA A 83 6.00 6.36 6.44
CA ALA A 83 5.95 5.33 7.47
C ALA A 83 5.74 3.94 6.87
N ILE A 84 6.27 2.91 7.55
CA ILE A 84 6.05 1.51 7.23
C ILE A 84 5.12 0.93 8.29
N PHE A 85 3.98 0.40 7.88
CA PHE A 85 3.04 -0.29 8.75
C PHE A 85 3.46 -1.75 8.92
N TYR A 86 3.15 -2.36 10.05
CA TYR A 86 3.57 -3.75 10.28
C TYR A 86 2.40 -4.60 10.73
N ASP A 87 2.41 -5.86 10.25
CA ASP A 87 1.35 -6.84 10.48
C ASP A 87 1.99 -8.23 10.55
N PRO A 88 2.70 -8.54 11.66
CA PRO A 88 3.44 -9.79 11.75
C PRO A 88 2.56 -11.03 11.69
N SER A 89 1.32 -10.97 12.14
CA SER A 89 0.38 -12.09 12.09
C SER A 89 -0.32 -12.24 10.74
N LYS A 90 -0.14 -11.29 9.83
CA LYS A 90 -0.77 -11.27 8.50
C LYS A 90 -2.29 -11.20 8.54
N GLU A 91 -2.86 -10.66 9.60
CA GLU A 91 -4.31 -10.55 9.75
C GLU A 91 -4.95 -9.67 8.68
N VAL A 92 -4.32 -8.54 8.38
CA VAL A 92 -4.82 -7.63 7.34
C VAL A 92 -4.70 -8.27 5.97
N GLN A 93 -3.62 -9.00 5.71
CA GLN A 93 -3.47 -9.73 4.46
C GLN A 93 -4.58 -10.76 4.27
N LYS A 94 -4.93 -11.49 5.32
CA LYS A 94 -6.04 -12.44 5.28
C LYS A 94 -7.37 -11.75 5.01
N LEU A 95 -7.59 -10.61 5.66
CA LEU A 95 -8.80 -9.82 5.48
C LEU A 95 -8.93 -9.32 4.04
N LEU A 96 -7.84 -8.79 3.49
CA LEU A 96 -7.82 -8.31 2.11
C LEU A 96 -7.98 -9.46 1.11
N ASN A 97 -7.39 -10.62 1.40
CA ASN A 97 -7.54 -11.79 0.54
C ASN A 97 -8.99 -12.24 0.45
N GLN A 98 -9.73 -12.21 1.56
CA GLN A 98 -11.14 -12.54 1.54
C GLN A 98 -11.94 -11.57 0.66
N GLN A 99 -11.58 -10.29 0.68
CA GLN A 99 -12.28 -9.27 -0.09
C GLN A 99 -12.04 -9.41 -1.60
N VAL A 100 -10.82 -9.78 -2.00
CA VAL A 100 -10.43 -9.77 -3.42
C VAL A 100 -10.37 -11.15 -4.07
N LYS A 101 -10.61 -12.21 -3.33
CA LYS A 101 -10.46 -13.58 -3.86
C LYS A 101 -11.38 -13.87 -5.05
N PHE A 102 -12.51 -13.20 -5.12
CA PHE A 102 -13.46 -13.37 -6.22
C PHE A 102 -13.00 -12.66 -7.50
N TRP A 103 -12.01 -11.77 -7.39
CA TRP A 103 -11.51 -11.01 -8.53
C TRP A 103 -10.51 -11.83 -9.36
N LYS A 104 -9.62 -12.57 -8.70
CA LYS A 104 -8.51 -13.26 -9.37
C LYS A 104 -8.33 -14.69 -8.89
N GLY A 105 -9.43 -15.38 -8.59
CA GLY A 105 -9.36 -16.79 -8.23
C GLY A 105 -8.63 -17.08 -6.93
N GLY A 106 -8.69 -16.17 -5.97
CA GLY A 106 -8.09 -16.37 -4.66
C GLY A 106 -6.64 -15.93 -4.53
N ARG A 107 -6.05 -15.37 -5.57
CA ARG A 107 -4.67 -14.89 -5.51
C ARG A 107 -4.59 -13.61 -4.67
N MET A 108 -3.54 -13.54 -3.83
CA MET A 108 -3.32 -12.36 -2.99
C MET A 108 -2.68 -11.24 -3.79
N PRO A 109 -3.24 -10.02 -3.79
CA PRO A 109 -2.61 -8.91 -4.49
C PRO A 109 -1.37 -8.42 -3.75
N GLY A 110 -0.38 -7.95 -4.52
CA GLY A 110 0.80 -7.30 -3.95
C GLY A 110 0.63 -5.80 -3.77
N LEU A 111 -0.35 -5.22 -4.44
CA LEU A 111 -0.58 -3.78 -4.40
C LEU A 111 -2.04 -3.48 -4.75
N LEU A 112 -2.64 -2.53 -4.00
CA LEU A 112 -4.00 -2.05 -4.22
C LEU A 112 -3.99 -0.53 -4.26
N ILE A 113 -4.83 0.07 -5.09
CA ILE A 113 -5.11 1.51 -5.04
C ILE A 113 -6.60 1.68 -4.73
N ILE A 114 -6.88 2.45 -3.69
CA ILE A 114 -8.22 2.70 -3.17
C ILE A 114 -8.53 4.17 -3.35
N ASP A 115 -9.71 4.48 -3.88
CA ASP A 115 -10.10 5.88 -4.06
C ASP A 115 -10.59 6.52 -2.75
N LYS A 116 -10.95 7.79 -2.83
CA LYS A 116 -11.43 8.57 -1.67
C LYS A 116 -12.73 8.04 -1.09
N GLN A 117 -13.44 7.16 -1.79
CA GLN A 117 -14.67 6.54 -1.30
C GLN A 117 -14.44 5.17 -0.69
N GLY A 118 -13.20 4.71 -0.66
CA GLY A 118 -12.85 3.40 -0.11
C GLY A 118 -13.06 2.26 -1.09
N ILE A 119 -13.19 2.56 -2.37
CA ILE A 119 -13.41 1.54 -3.40
C ILE A 119 -12.08 1.19 -4.05
N ILE A 120 -11.83 -0.11 -4.23
CA ILE A 120 -10.63 -0.60 -4.88
C ILE A 120 -10.73 -0.29 -6.38
N GLN A 121 -9.84 0.57 -6.89
CA GLN A 121 -9.81 0.97 -8.29
C GLN A 121 -8.73 0.23 -9.09
N TYR A 122 -7.77 -0.37 -8.41
CA TYR A 122 -6.65 -1.04 -9.05
C TYR A 122 -6.10 -2.10 -8.11
N ALA A 123 -5.80 -3.29 -8.66
CA ALA A 123 -5.15 -4.36 -7.90
C ALA A 123 -4.11 -5.02 -8.81
N TYR A 124 -2.90 -5.18 -8.30
CA TYR A 124 -1.82 -5.84 -9.02
C TYR A 124 -1.47 -7.15 -8.34
N TYR A 125 -1.52 -8.24 -9.10
CA TYR A 125 -1.23 -9.59 -8.61
C TYR A 125 0.11 -10.03 -9.18
N SER A 126 1.04 -10.38 -8.30
CA SER A 126 2.36 -10.84 -8.70
C SER A 126 2.64 -12.19 -8.06
N ASP A 127 3.13 -13.14 -8.84
CA ASP A 127 3.50 -14.45 -8.34
C ASP A 127 4.84 -14.43 -7.63
N SER A 128 5.74 -13.51 -8.01
CA SER A 128 7.12 -13.50 -7.56
C SER A 128 7.52 -12.25 -6.77
N MET A 129 6.67 -11.25 -6.71
CA MET A 129 6.97 -9.93 -6.14
C MET A 129 8.12 -9.20 -6.84
N LYS A 130 8.60 -9.75 -7.98
CA LYS A 130 9.72 -9.16 -8.73
C LYS A 130 9.28 -8.12 -9.76
N ASP A 131 8.01 -8.17 -10.15
CA ASP A 131 7.47 -7.37 -11.23
C ASP A 131 6.41 -6.38 -10.75
N LEU A 132 6.59 -5.86 -9.52
CA LEU A 132 5.68 -4.85 -9.00
C LEU A 132 5.68 -3.62 -9.93
N PRO A 133 4.52 -2.98 -10.11
CA PRO A 133 4.43 -1.84 -11.03
C PRO A 133 5.30 -0.68 -10.55
N LYS A 134 5.88 0.03 -11.49
CA LYS A 134 6.68 1.22 -11.21
C LYS A 134 5.78 2.37 -10.80
N SER A 135 6.37 3.35 -10.10
CA SER A 135 5.64 4.52 -9.64
C SER A 135 4.91 5.25 -10.77
N GLU A 136 5.49 5.31 -11.96
CA GLU A 136 4.85 5.94 -13.11
C GLU A 136 3.49 5.33 -13.44
N GLN A 137 3.40 4.00 -13.39
CA GLN A 137 2.15 3.29 -13.65
C GLN A 137 1.10 3.59 -12.57
N LEU A 138 1.53 3.65 -11.31
CA LEU A 138 0.65 3.96 -10.20
C LEU A 138 0.16 5.41 -10.26
N LEU A 139 1.02 6.33 -10.65
CA LEU A 139 0.66 7.74 -10.81
C LEU A 139 -0.38 7.92 -11.92
N GLU A 140 -0.27 7.16 -13.02
CA GLU A 140 -1.28 7.21 -14.08
C GLU A 140 -2.65 6.73 -13.58
N VAL A 141 -2.67 5.72 -12.72
CA VAL A 141 -3.92 5.25 -12.11
C VAL A 141 -4.53 6.35 -11.23
N LEU A 142 -3.71 7.01 -10.42
CA LEU A 142 -4.17 8.11 -9.57
C LEU A 142 -4.71 9.28 -10.37
N LYS A 143 -4.05 9.64 -11.47
CA LYS A 143 -4.54 10.68 -12.37
C LYS A 143 -5.92 10.35 -12.92
N ARG A 144 -6.11 9.10 -13.35
CA ARG A 144 -7.39 8.64 -13.90
C ARG A 144 -8.48 8.68 -12.86
N ILE A 145 -8.18 8.24 -11.63
CA ILE A 145 -9.13 8.26 -10.53
C ILE A 145 -9.57 9.69 -10.20
N ASN A 146 -8.61 10.61 -10.15
CA ASN A 146 -8.89 12.00 -9.79
C ASN A 146 -9.71 12.75 -10.85
N LYS A 147 -9.69 12.26 -12.08
CA LYS A 147 -10.50 12.85 -13.18
C LYS A 147 -11.93 12.31 -13.23
N GLN A 148 -12.22 11.22 -12.49
CA GLN A 148 -13.56 10.67 -12.49
C GLN A 148 -14.50 11.56 -11.68
N PRO A 149 -15.74 11.79 -12.14
CA PRO A 149 -16.70 12.52 -11.33
C PRO A 149 -17.02 11.75 -10.06
N HIS A 150 -17.05 12.45 -8.95
CA HIS A 150 -17.39 11.89 -7.65
C HIS A 150 -18.82 12.32 -7.31
N ASP A 151 -19.75 11.40 -7.47
CA ASP A 151 -21.15 11.65 -7.10
C ASP A 151 -21.43 11.27 -5.66
#